data_60b84d24b39183d6e923ef2f9c21ff13
#
_entry.id   60b84d24b39183d6e923ef2f9c21ff13
#
_cell.length_a   1.000
_cell.length_b   1.000
_cell.length_c   1.000
_cell.angle_alpha   90.00
_cell.angle_beta   90.00
_cell.angle_gamma   90.00
#
_symmetry.space_group_name_H-M   'P 1'
#
loop_
_entity.id
_entity.type
_entity.pdbx_description
1 polymer ?
#
loop_
_entity_poly.entity_id
_entity_poly.type
_entity_poly.pdbx_seq_one_letter_code
_entity_poly.pdbx_strand_id
1 'polypeptide(L)'
;MKSLSATIGIAAWLSWMLTGCAGLTANAEGKKEFEANCATCHGVSGKGDGPQSQILPKKPANLTILAKKNGGVFPAVRVHEVIDGRLEVMAHGPRTMPVWGEEFLLKESNGRQDVSPETFTYRENRVNAKIQALVDYLSQLQEK
;
A
#
# COMPACT_ATOMS: atom_id res chain seq x y z
N MET A 1 27.88 0.15 -57.35
CA MET A 1 27.93 -0.78 -56.23
C MET A 1 28.55 -0.02 -55.07
N LYS A 2 27.74 0.61 -54.20
CA LYS A 2 28.18 1.30 -52.97
C LYS A 2 27.25 0.86 -51.83
N SER A 3 27.84 0.40 -50.76
CA SER A 3 27.29 -0.25 -49.59
C SER A 3 26.35 0.67 -48.79
N LEU A 4 25.11 0.20 -48.57
CA LEU A 4 24.24 0.67 -47.46
C LEU A 4 24.28 -0.43 -46.39
N SER A 5 25.01 -0.20 -45.36
CA SER A 5 24.90 -1.01 -44.13
C SER A 5 25.61 -0.27 -43.02
N ALA A 6 24.87 0.30 -42.09
CA ALA A 6 25.21 0.56 -40.69
C ALA A 6 24.46 1.78 -40.08
N THR A 7 23.16 1.69 -39.82
CA THR A 7 22.50 2.67 -38.93
C THR A 7 21.27 2.09 -38.19
N ILE A 8 21.18 0.78 -37.95
CA ILE A 8 20.03 0.18 -37.23
C ILE A 8 20.36 -0.25 -35.79
N GLY A 9 21.52 0.08 -35.27
CA GLY A 9 22.02 -0.48 -33.99
C GLY A 9 21.82 0.35 -32.72
N ILE A 10 21.39 1.60 -32.76
CA ILE A 10 21.48 2.48 -31.58
C ILE A 10 20.10 2.80 -30.93
N ALA A 11 18.99 2.62 -31.65
CA ALA A 11 17.67 2.99 -31.12
C ALA A 11 17.05 1.96 -30.14
N ALA A 12 17.56 0.73 -30.09
CA ALA A 12 16.96 -0.34 -29.26
C ALA A 12 17.42 -0.35 -27.79
N TRP A 13 18.49 0.34 -27.44
CA TRP A 13 19.06 0.28 -26.07
C TRP A 13 18.56 1.34 -25.12
N LEU A 14 17.84 2.36 -25.59
CA LEU A 14 17.32 3.46 -24.77
C LEU A 14 15.94 3.17 -24.12
N SER A 15 15.22 2.15 -24.57
CA SER A 15 13.86 1.85 -24.05
C SER A 15 13.82 1.06 -22.73
N TRP A 16 14.93 0.49 -22.28
CA TRP A 16 14.94 -0.35 -21.06
C TRP A 16 15.27 0.39 -19.75
N MET A 17 15.67 1.65 -19.82
CA MET A 17 16.06 2.43 -18.62
C MET A 17 14.89 3.15 -17.92
N LEU A 18 13.67 3.18 -18.48
CA LEU A 18 12.54 3.94 -17.92
C LEU A 18 11.64 3.16 -16.96
N THR A 19 11.81 1.84 -16.82
CA THR A 19 10.90 1.00 -16.01
C THR A 19 11.29 0.93 -14.53
N GLY A 20 12.44 1.43 -14.13
CA GLY A 20 12.96 1.28 -12.76
C GLY A 20 12.48 2.31 -11.74
N CYS A 21 12.01 3.48 -12.17
CA CYS A 21 11.72 4.57 -11.23
C CYS A 21 10.36 4.49 -10.53
N ALA A 22 9.35 3.84 -11.13
CA ALA A 22 8.01 3.77 -10.56
C ALA A 22 7.93 2.93 -9.28
N GLY A 23 8.68 1.84 -9.20
CA GLY A 23 8.70 0.96 -8.03
C GLY A 23 9.37 1.59 -6.80
N LEU A 24 10.39 2.41 -7.00
CA LEU A 24 11.10 3.09 -5.91
C LEU A 24 10.25 4.18 -5.26
N THR A 25 9.45 4.90 -6.05
CA THR A 25 8.56 5.96 -5.53
C THR A 25 7.37 5.38 -4.78
N ALA A 26 6.76 4.31 -5.28
CA ALA A 26 5.65 3.61 -4.62
C ALA A 26 6.07 3.03 -3.27
N ASN A 27 7.27 2.44 -3.20
CA ASN A 27 7.82 1.92 -1.94
C ASN A 27 8.10 3.02 -0.92
N ALA A 28 8.65 4.15 -1.34
CA ALA A 28 8.89 5.30 -0.47
C ALA A 28 7.58 5.89 0.08
N GLU A 29 6.53 5.98 -0.74
CA GLU A 29 5.21 6.45 -0.33
C GLU A 29 4.56 5.46 0.65
N GLY A 30 4.58 4.16 0.36
CA GLY A 30 4.05 3.12 1.25
C GLY A 30 4.75 3.11 2.61
N LYS A 31 6.07 3.27 2.65
CA LYS A 31 6.83 3.41 3.89
C LYS A 31 6.40 4.64 4.68
N LYS A 32 6.29 5.79 4.03
CA LYS A 32 5.86 7.05 4.65
C LYS A 32 4.47 6.94 5.26
N GLU A 33 3.51 6.38 4.51
CA GLU A 33 2.14 6.15 5.00
C GLU A 33 2.13 5.16 6.17
N PHE A 34 2.95 4.10 6.11
CA PHE A 34 3.08 3.13 7.18
C PHE A 34 3.61 3.77 8.47
N GLU A 35 4.69 4.53 8.38
CA GLU A 35 5.28 5.22 9.54
C GLU A 35 4.31 6.23 10.16
N ALA A 36 3.55 6.95 9.34
CA ALA A 36 2.60 7.96 9.79
C ALA A 36 1.32 7.40 10.44
N ASN A 37 0.80 6.28 9.94
CA ASN A 37 -0.53 5.82 10.29
C ASN A 37 -0.57 4.42 10.93
N CYS A 38 0.43 3.57 10.74
CA CYS A 38 0.41 2.17 11.12
C CYS A 38 1.42 1.82 12.22
N ALA A 39 2.60 2.46 12.21
CA ALA A 39 3.72 2.13 13.10
C ALA A 39 3.39 2.34 14.58
N THR A 40 2.49 3.26 14.91
CA THR A 40 2.04 3.51 16.28
C THR A 40 1.49 2.24 16.96
N CYS A 41 0.81 1.39 16.21
CA CYS A 41 0.28 0.11 16.70
C CYS A 41 1.14 -1.07 16.25
N HIS A 42 1.52 -1.12 14.97
CA HIS A 42 2.23 -2.27 14.40
C HIS A 42 3.75 -2.25 14.62
N GLY A 43 4.32 -1.16 15.15
CA GLY A 43 5.77 -0.95 15.28
C GLY A 43 6.43 -0.56 13.96
N VAL A 44 7.54 0.14 14.01
CA VAL A 44 8.30 0.56 12.80
C VAL A 44 8.82 -0.64 12.00
N SER A 45 9.03 -1.78 12.66
CA SER A 45 9.42 -3.05 12.05
C SER A 45 8.23 -3.89 11.56
N GLY A 46 6.99 -3.48 11.83
CA GLY A 46 5.78 -4.22 11.49
C GLY A 46 5.49 -5.44 12.36
N LYS A 47 6.17 -5.63 13.50
CA LYS A 47 6.05 -6.83 14.36
C LYS A 47 4.88 -6.81 15.34
N GLY A 48 4.06 -5.77 15.35
CA GLY A 48 2.93 -5.63 16.26
C GLY A 48 3.35 -5.16 17.67
N ASP A 49 4.48 -4.50 17.76
CA ASP A 49 5.14 -4.03 18.98
C ASP A 49 5.20 -2.50 19.11
N GLY A 50 4.33 -1.80 18.39
CA GLY A 50 4.25 -0.35 18.46
C GLY A 50 3.85 0.16 19.85
N PRO A 51 4.12 1.44 20.17
CA PRO A 51 3.89 1.99 21.50
C PRO A 51 2.45 1.85 22.01
N GLN A 52 1.46 1.86 21.11
CA GLN A 52 0.06 1.66 21.50
C GLN A 52 -0.34 0.18 21.59
N SER A 53 0.50 -0.76 21.19
CA SER A 53 0.14 -2.19 21.18
C SER A 53 -0.22 -2.75 22.55
N GLN A 54 0.30 -2.17 23.62
CA GLN A 54 0.10 -2.65 25.00
C GLN A 54 -1.25 -2.22 25.60
N ILE A 55 -1.85 -1.16 25.09
CA ILE A 55 -3.14 -0.64 25.60
C ILE A 55 -4.34 -1.12 24.76
N LEU A 56 -4.08 -1.80 23.64
CA LEU A 56 -5.13 -2.32 22.79
C LEU A 56 -5.70 -3.63 23.38
N PRO A 57 -7.03 -3.84 23.32
CA PRO A 57 -7.66 -5.07 23.81
C PRO A 57 -7.19 -6.32 23.06
N LYS A 58 -6.70 -6.16 21.84
CA LYS A 58 -6.11 -7.22 21.01
C LYS A 58 -4.78 -6.74 20.46
N LYS A 59 -3.74 -7.54 20.66
CA LYS A 59 -2.40 -7.24 20.14
C LYS A 59 -2.44 -7.11 18.60
N PRO A 60 -1.84 -6.05 18.03
CA PRO A 60 -1.72 -5.91 16.58
C PRO A 60 -0.99 -7.09 15.95
N ALA A 61 -1.40 -7.46 14.75
CA ALA A 61 -0.77 -8.55 14.02
C ALA A 61 0.70 -8.23 13.70
N ASN A 62 1.56 -9.27 13.75
CA ASN A 62 2.86 -9.21 13.14
C ASN A 62 2.71 -9.26 11.61
N LEU A 63 3.03 -8.15 10.94
CA LEU A 63 2.87 -7.99 9.50
C LEU A 63 4.03 -8.58 8.70
N THR A 64 5.16 -8.95 9.35
CA THR A 64 6.33 -9.50 8.66
C THR A 64 6.20 -10.99 8.32
N ILE A 65 5.19 -11.67 8.84
CA ILE A 65 4.99 -13.12 8.67
C ILE A 65 3.70 -13.48 7.94
N LEU A 66 3.10 -12.52 7.22
CA LEU A 66 1.83 -12.76 6.50
C LEU A 66 2.00 -13.79 5.38
N ALA A 67 3.08 -13.70 4.61
CA ALA A 67 3.42 -14.70 3.60
C ALA A 67 3.61 -16.09 4.20
N LYS A 68 4.39 -16.18 5.29
CA LYS A 68 4.63 -17.46 6.01
C LYS A 68 3.34 -18.09 6.50
N LYS A 69 2.39 -17.30 7.02
CA LYS A 69 1.07 -17.77 7.47
C LYS A 69 0.15 -18.15 6.32
N ASN A 70 0.45 -17.75 5.10
CA ASN A 70 -0.32 -17.99 3.89
C ASN A 70 0.44 -18.89 2.89
N GLY A 71 1.10 -19.93 3.39
CA GLY A 71 1.77 -20.91 2.54
C GLY A 71 2.95 -20.40 1.74
N GLY A 72 3.60 -19.32 2.19
CA GLY A 72 4.76 -18.70 1.51
C GLY A 72 4.38 -17.60 0.51
N VAL A 73 3.09 -17.35 0.28
CA VAL A 73 2.62 -16.34 -0.66
C VAL A 73 2.04 -15.13 0.11
N PHE A 74 2.53 -13.94 -0.20
CA PHE A 74 1.98 -12.72 0.42
C PHE A 74 0.54 -12.48 -0.06
N PRO A 75 -0.46 -12.39 0.85
CA PRO A 75 -1.86 -12.31 0.49
C PRO A 75 -2.29 -10.87 0.17
N ALA A 76 -1.76 -10.27 -0.90
CA ALA A 76 -1.89 -8.85 -1.24
C ALA A 76 -3.35 -8.37 -1.27
N VAL A 77 -4.25 -9.11 -1.92
CA VAL A 77 -5.68 -8.76 -2.02
C VAL A 77 -6.32 -8.70 -0.62
N ARG A 78 -6.07 -9.72 0.20
CA ARG A 78 -6.62 -9.75 1.57
C ARG A 78 -6.05 -8.63 2.44
N VAL A 79 -4.77 -8.29 2.28
CA VAL A 79 -4.15 -7.18 3.01
C VAL A 79 -4.76 -5.85 2.59
N HIS A 80 -5.00 -5.65 1.29
CA HIS A 80 -5.69 -4.47 0.78
C HIS A 80 -7.09 -4.32 1.39
N GLU A 81 -7.91 -5.38 1.36
CA GLU A 81 -9.26 -5.39 1.94
C GLU A 81 -9.26 -5.08 3.43
N VAL A 82 -8.31 -5.66 4.19
CA VAL A 82 -8.18 -5.41 5.64
C VAL A 82 -7.80 -3.97 5.94
N ILE A 83 -6.91 -3.37 5.16
CA ILE A 83 -6.52 -1.95 5.33
C ILE A 83 -7.70 -1.06 4.96
N ASP A 84 -8.31 -1.25 3.79
CA ASP A 84 -9.49 -0.49 3.37
C ASP A 84 -10.60 -0.56 4.42
N GLY A 85 -11.01 -1.76 4.77
CA GLY A 85 -11.95 -2.05 5.84
C GLY A 85 -13.40 -1.67 5.57
N ARG A 86 -13.72 -0.96 4.49
CA ARG A 86 -15.08 -0.48 4.17
C ARG A 86 -16.06 -1.60 3.82
N LEU A 87 -15.55 -2.73 3.32
CA LEU A 87 -16.35 -3.91 2.95
C LEU A 87 -16.42 -4.95 4.06
N GLU A 88 -15.79 -4.72 5.21
CA GLU A 88 -15.78 -5.69 6.29
C GLU A 88 -17.11 -5.68 7.04
N VAL A 89 -17.83 -6.79 6.97
CA VAL A 89 -19.14 -6.94 7.63
C VAL A 89 -18.93 -7.03 9.15
N MET A 90 -19.68 -6.24 9.92
CA MET A 90 -19.65 -6.17 11.39
C MET A 90 -19.99 -7.50 12.12
N ALA A 91 -20.27 -8.57 11.38
CA ALA A 91 -20.61 -9.90 11.92
C ALA A 91 -19.51 -10.55 12.80
N HIS A 92 -18.29 -10.03 12.77
CA HIS A 92 -17.14 -10.60 13.50
C HIS A 92 -16.69 -9.75 14.69
N GLY A 93 -17.51 -8.83 15.18
CA GLY A 93 -17.23 -7.98 16.33
C GLY A 93 -16.55 -6.65 15.97
N PRO A 94 -16.32 -5.79 16.98
CA PRO A 94 -15.78 -4.45 16.75
C PRO A 94 -14.34 -4.53 16.23
N ARG A 95 -14.05 -3.75 15.18
CA ARG A 95 -12.68 -3.56 14.70
C ARG A 95 -11.86 -2.80 15.72
N THR A 96 -10.65 -3.26 15.98
CA THR A 96 -9.65 -2.51 16.75
C THR A 96 -8.74 -1.67 15.85
N MET A 97 -8.66 -2.00 14.57
CA MET A 97 -7.93 -1.26 13.55
C MET A 97 -8.89 -0.27 12.85
N PRO A 98 -8.50 1.00 12.63
CA PRO A 98 -9.31 1.97 11.90
C PRO A 98 -9.71 1.49 10.50
N VAL A 99 -10.80 2.04 9.97
CA VAL A 99 -11.23 1.85 8.57
C VAL A 99 -10.46 2.84 7.71
N TRP A 100 -9.26 2.43 7.26
CA TRP A 100 -8.35 3.35 6.59
C TRP A 100 -8.88 3.88 5.26
N GLY A 101 -9.76 3.13 4.58
CA GLY A 101 -10.45 3.63 3.39
C GLY A 101 -11.26 4.90 3.66
N GLU A 102 -11.99 4.95 4.78
CA GLU A 102 -12.74 6.13 5.21
C GLU A 102 -11.80 7.26 5.68
N GLU A 103 -10.83 6.94 6.51
CA GLU A 103 -9.87 7.91 7.03
C GLU A 103 -9.08 8.61 5.92
N PHE A 104 -8.63 7.88 4.92
CA PHE A 104 -7.94 8.45 3.78
C PHE A 104 -8.89 9.27 2.90
N LEU A 105 -10.13 8.82 2.72
CA LEU A 105 -11.13 9.57 1.95
C LEU A 105 -11.45 10.92 2.61
N LEU A 106 -11.58 10.94 3.93
CA LEU A 106 -11.77 12.16 4.71
C LEU A 106 -10.57 13.11 4.55
N LYS A 107 -9.35 12.59 4.63
CA LYS A 107 -8.12 13.39 4.41
C LYS A 107 -8.06 13.97 3.00
N GLU A 108 -8.41 13.19 1.97
CA GLU A 108 -8.44 13.68 0.58
C GLU A 108 -9.55 14.73 0.35
N SER A 109 -10.61 14.72 1.14
CA SER A 109 -11.68 15.73 1.04
C SER A 109 -11.27 17.11 1.56
N ASN A 110 -10.23 17.19 2.42
CA ASN A 110 -9.85 18.43 3.12
C ASN A 110 -11.05 19.16 3.76
N GLY A 111 -12.03 18.40 4.25
CA GLY A 111 -13.28 18.93 4.81
C GLY A 111 -14.26 19.49 3.77
N ARG A 112 -13.99 19.36 2.48
CA ARG A 112 -14.92 19.79 1.41
C ARG A 112 -15.96 18.69 1.17
N GLN A 113 -17.22 19.08 1.21
CA GLN A 113 -18.35 18.23 0.87
C GLN A 113 -18.69 18.27 -0.64
N ASP A 114 -17.69 18.51 -1.48
CA ASP A 114 -17.88 18.42 -2.93
C ASP A 114 -18.09 16.95 -3.32
N VAL A 115 -19.29 16.68 -3.78
CA VAL A 115 -19.80 15.33 -4.09
C VAL A 115 -20.04 15.14 -5.59
N SER A 116 -19.38 15.91 -6.46
CA SER A 116 -19.49 15.61 -7.90
C SER A 116 -18.93 14.20 -8.16
N PRO A 117 -19.53 13.42 -9.07
CA PRO A 117 -19.09 12.07 -9.39
C PRO A 117 -17.61 12.01 -9.81
N GLU A 118 -17.13 13.01 -10.51
CA GLU A 118 -15.72 13.10 -10.95
C GLU A 118 -14.79 13.31 -9.76
N THR A 119 -15.11 14.21 -8.86
CA THR A 119 -14.35 14.48 -7.64
C THR A 119 -14.32 13.27 -6.74
N PHE A 120 -15.47 12.59 -6.57
CA PHE A 120 -15.54 11.35 -5.82
C PHE A 120 -14.63 10.26 -6.41
N THR A 121 -14.74 10.01 -7.71
CA THR A 121 -13.90 9.03 -8.42
C THR A 121 -12.42 9.35 -8.29
N TYR A 122 -12.04 10.62 -8.40
CA TYR A 122 -10.65 11.05 -8.23
C TYR A 122 -10.13 10.73 -6.81
N ARG A 123 -10.92 11.04 -5.78
CA ARG A 123 -10.55 10.75 -4.38
C ARG A 123 -10.44 9.24 -4.12
N GLU A 124 -11.38 8.45 -4.62
CA GLU A 124 -11.33 6.98 -4.52
C GLU A 124 -10.07 6.41 -5.17
N ASN A 125 -9.69 6.89 -6.36
CA ASN A 125 -8.46 6.45 -7.02
C ASN A 125 -7.22 6.80 -6.20
N ARG A 126 -7.19 7.96 -5.54
CA ARG A 126 -6.08 8.34 -4.66
C ARG A 126 -6.02 7.47 -3.40
N VAL A 127 -7.15 7.17 -2.78
CA VAL A 127 -7.24 6.25 -1.64
C VAL A 127 -6.72 4.86 -2.03
N ASN A 128 -7.19 4.32 -3.15
CA ASN A 128 -6.75 3.02 -3.64
C ASN A 128 -5.24 3.00 -3.93
N ALA A 129 -4.70 4.05 -4.55
CA ALA A 129 -3.25 4.15 -4.79
C ALA A 129 -2.45 4.18 -3.49
N LYS A 130 -2.93 4.88 -2.46
CA LYS A 130 -2.30 4.95 -1.15
C LYS A 130 -2.32 3.60 -0.44
N ILE A 131 -3.46 2.89 -0.45
CA ILE A 131 -3.56 1.55 0.12
C ILE A 131 -2.67 0.57 -0.66
N GLN A 132 -2.63 0.66 -1.99
CA GLN A 132 -1.74 -0.18 -2.80
C GLN A 132 -0.27 0.05 -2.46
N ALA A 133 0.17 1.29 -2.28
CA ALA A 133 1.53 1.60 -1.85
C ALA A 133 1.86 0.99 -0.48
N LEU A 134 0.91 0.99 0.47
CA LEU A 134 1.05 0.29 1.76
C LEU A 134 1.19 -1.22 1.56
N VAL A 135 0.37 -1.84 0.71
CA VAL A 135 0.44 -3.29 0.39
C VAL A 135 1.80 -3.65 -0.20
N ASP A 136 2.29 -2.84 -1.15
CA ASP A 136 3.59 -3.04 -1.80
C ASP A 136 4.74 -2.94 -0.78
N TYR A 137 4.69 -1.95 0.12
CA TYR A 137 5.66 -1.81 1.21
C TYR A 137 5.62 -3.03 2.15
N LEU A 138 4.44 -3.46 2.59
CA LEU A 138 4.28 -4.62 3.48
C LEU A 138 4.76 -5.92 2.83
N SER A 139 4.63 -6.06 1.51
CA SER A 139 5.13 -7.22 0.78
C SER A 139 6.66 -7.36 0.86
N GLN A 140 7.37 -6.25 1.02
CA GLN A 140 8.83 -6.22 1.15
C GLN A 140 9.32 -6.46 2.58
N LEU A 141 8.44 -6.26 3.58
CA LEU A 141 8.76 -6.56 4.98
C LEU A 141 8.70 -8.04 5.34
N GLN A 142 8.28 -8.91 4.41
CA GLN A 142 8.08 -10.32 4.72
C GLN A 142 9.39 -11.02 5.08
N GLU A 143 9.37 -11.75 6.20
CA GLU A 143 10.46 -12.65 6.60
C GLU A 143 10.60 -13.78 5.57
N LYS A 144 11.84 -14.09 5.20
CA LYS A 144 12.19 -15.19 4.28
C LYS A 144 12.07 -16.54 4.95
#